data_8a5ce4440c19deb7191e78088c0349d2
#
_entry.id   8a5ce4440c19deb7191e78088c0349d2
#
_cell.length_a   1.000
_cell.length_b   1.000
_cell.length_c   1.000
_cell.angle_alpha   90.00
_cell.angle_beta   90.00
_cell.angle_gamma   90.00
#
_symmetry.space_group_name_H-M   'P 1'
#
loop_
_entity.id
_entity.type
_entity.pdbx_description
1 polymer ?
#
loop_
_entity_poly.entity_id
_entity_poly.type
_entity_poly.pdbx_seq_one_letter_code
_entity_poly.pdbx_strand_id
1 'polypeptide(L)'
;DLGVDLGTNGISADVINTVTGAYGTVQMTLAHDGAFGFTLTLTAPLGRENAGYWANLYHYDEEAEALTFETSAQIADDGSVALRMSHASQYAIVIDDKNHGENAGQPTLNTQDHDAYLLGYEDGTVRPEGSITRAEVATIFFRLLTDESRDEFWSQTNDYTDVPADAWYNNAVSTLSNAGILDGYEDGTFKPDGNITRAEFATIAVRFFEATYDGEDLFSDIAGHWAQDYINEAANAGIVDGYPDGTFRPQQYITRAEAVTMVNRTIERHPDADHLLDDMITWPDNPETAWYYEQIQEATNSHEYTMNTDDEQNPYEIWTKLLPNRDWSELEKACSDANDGAGSGEVV
;
A
#
# COMPACT_ATOMS: atom_id res chain seq x y z
N ASP A 1 36.26 10.35 21.75
CA ASP A 1 35.98 8.91 21.53
C ASP A 1 34.45 8.73 21.51
N LEU A 2 33.90 8.46 20.35
CA LEU A 2 32.54 7.98 20.21
C LEU A 2 32.56 6.51 20.65
N GLY A 3 32.12 6.23 21.90
CA GLY A 3 31.90 4.86 22.33
C GLY A 3 30.71 4.29 21.59
N VAL A 4 30.89 3.18 20.91
CA VAL A 4 29.83 2.43 20.23
C VAL A 4 29.63 1.12 20.97
N ASP A 5 28.39 0.87 21.42
CA ASP A 5 27.99 -0.42 22.00
C ASP A 5 27.03 -1.10 21.05
N LEU A 6 27.35 -2.32 20.65
CA LEU A 6 26.49 -3.19 19.86
C LEU A 6 25.96 -4.28 20.79
N GLY A 7 24.68 -4.29 21.04
CA GLY A 7 24.06 -5.21 21.97
C GLY A 7 22.59 -5.51 21.70
N THR A 8 21.91 -5.98 22.72
CA THR A 8 20.48 -6.34 22.66
C THR A 8 19.66 -5.59 23.73
N ASN A 9 20.22 -4.53 24.32
CA ASN A 9 19.64 -3.82 25.45
C ASN A 9 19.51 -2.32 25.15
N GLY A 10 18.40 -1.74 25.54
CA GLY A 10 18.13 -0.31 25.45
C GLY A 10 16.71 -0.03 24.96
N ILE A 11 16.32 -0.57 23.81
CA ILE A 11 14.99 -0.39 23.23
C ILE A 11 14.11 -1.59 23.63
N SER A 12 12.86 -1.34 24.01
CA SER A 12 11.94 -2.40 24.43
C SER A 12 11.61 -3.36 23.27
N ALA A 13 11.32 -4.62 23.61
CA ALA A 13 10.96 -5.62 22.59
C ALA A 13 9.67 -5.24 21.85
N ASP A 14 8.73 -4.56 22.51
CA ASP A 14 7.48 -4.14 21.88
C ASP A 14 7.74 -3.08 20.81
N VAL A 15 8.64 -2.13 21.06
CA VAL A 15 9.04 -1.13 20.05
C VAL A 15 9.82 -1.75 18.91
N ILE A 16 10.75 -2.68 19.20
CA ILE A 16 11.50 -3.38 18.15
C ILE A 16 10.58 -4.21 17.27
N ASN A 17 9.56 -4.84 17.85
CA ASN A 17 8.61 -5.66 17.11
C ASN A 17 7.73 -4.85 16.11
N THR A 18 7.72 -3.52 16.19
CA THR A 18 7.04 -2.68 15.19
C THR A 18 7.77 -2.62 13.85
N VAL A 19 9.06 -2.94 13.82
CA VAL A 19 9.93 -2.86 12.63
C VAL A 19 10.72 -4.17 12.39
N THR A 20 10.25 -5.31 12.91
CA THR A 20 10.99 -6.57 12.82
C THR A 20 11.19 -7.04 11.40
N GLY A 21 12.45 -7.33 11.06
CA GLY A 21 12.85 -8.07 9.88
C GLY A 21 12.93 -9.57 10.12
N ALA A 22 12.89 -10.34 9.04
CA ALA A 22 12.86 -11.80 9.08
C ALA A 22 14.13 -12.46 9.67
N TYR A 23 15.26 -11.75 9.73
CA TYR A 23 16.59 -12.35 9.97
C TYR A 23 17.27 -11.87 11.24
N GLY A 24 16.76 -10.88 11.93
CA GLY A 24 17.26 -10.46 13.23
C GLY A 24 17.42 -8.94 13.40
N THR A 25 17.61 -8.53 14.65
CA THR A 25 17.80 -7.11 15.02
C THR A 25 19.00 -6.96 15.95
N VAL A 26 19.84 -5.97 15.68
CA VAL A 26 20.97 -5.56 16.53
C VAL A 26 20.70 -4.17 17.04
N GLN A 27 20.76 -3.97 18.34
CA GLN A 27 20.66 -2.62 18.92
C GLN A 27 22.03 -1.97 19.00
N MET A 28 22.08 -0.67 18.79
CA MET A 28 23.30 0.12 18.83
C MET A 28 23.07 1.39 19.66
N THR A 29 23.98 1.65 20.58
CA THR A 29 23.97 2.88 21.37
C THR A 29 25.27 3.64 21.14
N LEU A 30 25.17 4.94 20.85
CA LEU A 30 26.30 5.86 20.79
C LEU A 30 26.43 6.61 22.13
N ALA A 31 27.65 6.68 22.68
CA ALA A 31 27.91 7.32 23.97
C ALA A 31 27.93 8.87 23.90
N HIS A 32 27.06 9.42 23.06
CA HIS A 32 26.84 10.86 22.92
C HIS A 32 25.36 11.08 22.59
N ASP A 33 24.86 12.27 22.75
CA ASP A 33 23.46 12.56 22.46
C ASP A 33 23.34 13.84 21.62
N GLY A 34 22.48 13.81 20.59
CA GLY A 34 22.15 14.93 19.71
C GLY A 34 22.81 14.90 18.34
N ALA A 35 22.50 15.91 17.53
CA ALA A 35 22.93 16.02 16.13
C ALA A 35 24.44 16.29 16.01
N PHE A 36 25.08 15.61 15.06
CA PHE A 36 26.53 15.82 14.79
C PHE A 36 26.82 17.08 13.98
N GLY A 37 25.83 17.63 13.26
CA GLY A 37 26.06 18.70 12.28
C GLY A 37 26.79 18.25 11.01
N PHE A 38 27.07 16.95 10.86
CA PHE A 38 27.65 16.30 9.69
C PHE A 38 27.18 14.83 9.64
N THR A 39 27.32 14.20 8.48
CA THR A 39 26.99 12.77 8.34
C THR A 39 28.17 11.90 8.77
N LEU A 40 27.96 11.01 9.72
CA LEU A 40 28.90 9.99 10.13
C LEU A 40 28.64 8.69 9.36
N THR A 41 29.68 8.01 8.93
CA THR A 41 29.57 6.64 8.41
C THR A 41 30.17 5.68 9.44
N LEU A 42 29.33 4.78 9.96
CA LEU A 42 29.75 3.71 10.86
C LEU A 42 29.84 2.40 10.08
N THR A 43 30.96 1.70 10.22
CA THR A 43 31.10 0.32 9.74
C THR A 43 30.87 -0.64 10.89
N ALA A 44 29.81 -1.47 10.77
CA ALA A 44 29.43 -2.46 11.78
C ALA A 44 29.60 -3.88 11.25
N PRO A 45 30.13 -4.84 12.06
CA PRO A 45 30.14 -6.25 11.71
C PRO A 45 28.80 -6.89 12.09
N LEU A 46 28.04 -7.33 11.11
CA LEU A 46 26.74 -8.00 11.31
C LEU A 46 26.79 -9.52 11.08
N GLY A 47 27.96 -10.08 10.75
CA GLY A 47 28.16 -11.49 10.52
C GLY A 47 28.06 -11.89 9.04
N ARG A 48 28.92 -12.85 8.64
CA ARG A 48 28.97 -13.35 7.25
C ARG A 48 27.72 -14.14 6.86
N GLU A 49 27.02 -14.69 7.83
CA GLU A 49 25.75 -15.39 7.65
C GLU A 49 24.65 -14.47 7.11
N ASN A 50 24.80 -13.16 7.30
CA ASN A 50 23.87 -12.14 6.84
C ASN A 50 24.32 -11.44 5.55
N ALA A 51 25.40 -11.89 4.91
CA ALA A 51 25.89 -11.33 3.66
C ALA A 51 24.82 -11.36 2.56
N GLY A 52 24.64 -10.24 1.86
CA GLY A 52 23.63 -10.07 0.82
C GLY A 52 22.27 -9.59 1.32
N TYR A 53 21.98 -9.69 2.62
CA TYR A 53 20.80 -9.07 3.22
C TYR A 53 20.98 -7.56 3.39
N TRP A 54 19.88 -6.87 3.73
CA TRP A 54 19.87 -5.44 4.02
C TRP A 54 19.97 -5.19 5.53
N ALA A 55 20.79 -4.24 5.91
CA ALA A 55 20.82 -3.67 7.25
C ALA A 55 20.06 -2.35 7.22
N ASN A 56 18.89 -2.34 7.83
CA ASN A 56 17.98 -1.19 7.90
C ASN A 56 18.17 -0.51 9.25
N LEU A 57 18.66 0.73 9.25
CA LEU A 57 18.96 1.51 10.45
C LEU A 57 17.77 2.36 10.84
N TYR A 58 17.34 2.22 12.09
CA TYR A 58 16.27 3.00 12.71
C TYR A 58 16.81 3.76 13.91
N HIS A 59 16.49 5.04 13.97
CA HIS A 59 16.73 5.89 15.14
C HIS A 59 15.60 5.68 16.15
N TYR A 60 15.95 5.53 17.44
CA TYR A 60 14.99 5.43 18.53
C TYR A 60 14.73 6.79 19.17
N ASP A 61 13.49 7.25 19.14
CA ASP A 61 13.00 8.41 19.88
C ASP A 61 12.48 7.96 21.23
N GLU A 62 13.16 8.36 22.32
CA GLU A 62 12.80 7.97 23.68
C GLU A 62 11.50 8.66 24.17
N GLU A 63 11.16 9.86 23.66
CA GLU A 63 9.95 10.58 24.07
C GLU A 63 8.70 10.02 23.37
N ALA A 64 8.83 9.66 22.12
CA ALA A 64 7.75 9.05 21.34
C ALA A 64 7.65 7.53 21.54
N GLU A 65 8.66 6.88 22.14
CA GLU A 65 8.83 5.43 22.22
C GLU A 65 8.70 4.74 20.83
N ALA A 66 9.26 5.37 19.79
CA ALA A 66 9.11 4.96 18.41
C ALA A 66 10.44 4.84 17.66
N LEU A 67 10.46 4.03 16.60
CA LEU A 67 11.58 3.86 15.68
C LEU A 67 11.30 4.61 14.38
N THR A 68 12.22 5.50 13.98
CA THR A 68 12.18 6.22 12.71
C THR A 68 13.29 5.71 11.79
N PHE A 69 12.93 5.33 10.57
CA PHE A 69 13.89 4.87 9.56
C PHE A 69 14.90 5.98 9.22
N GLU A 70 16.19 5.61 9.12
CA GLU A 70 17.25 6.56 8.74
C GLU A 70 17.93 6.18 7.43
N THR A 71 18.39 4.94 7.28
CA THR A 71 19.12 4.49 6.10
C THR A 71 19.17 2.97 6.00
N SER A 72 19.41 2.47 4.79
CA SER A 72 19.71 1.08 4.53
C SER A 72 21.03 0.92 3.79
N ALA A 73 21.68 -0.22 4.00
CA ALA A 73 22.83 -0.63 3.21
C ALA A 73 22.89 -2.16 3.12
N GLN A 74 23.34 -2.68 1.99
CA GLN A 74 23.52 -4.11 1.83
C GLN A 74 24.74 -4.60 2.61
N ILE A 75 24.63 -5.74 3.29
CA ILE A 75 25.70 -6.36 4.04
C ILE A 75 26.66 -7.02 3.06
N ALA A 76 27.93 -6.62 3.13
CA ALA A 76 28.98 -7.11 2.23
C ALA A 76 29.31 -8.60 2.49
N ASP A 77 30.03 -9.23 1.55
CA ASP A 77 30.45 -10.66 1.63
C ASP A 77 31.27 -10.99 2.87
N ASP A 78 31.96 -10.01 3.45
CA ASP A 78 32.72 -10.19 4.70
C ASP A 78 31.87 -10.04 5.96
N GLY A 79 30.58 -9.74 5.81
CA GLY A 79 29.62 -9.54 6.88
C GLY A 79 29.65 -8.14 7.49
N SER A 80 30.34 -7.18 6.87
CA SER A 80 30.35 -5.78 7.30
C SER A 80 29.29 -4.97 6.56
N VAL A 81 28.83 -3.88 7.20
CA VAL A 81 27.93 -2.88 6.59
C VAL A 81 28.38 -1.47 6.96
N ALA A 82 28.26 -0.55 6.04
CA ALA A 82 28.53 0.88 6.26
C ALA A 82 27.21 1.65 6.31
N LEU A 83 26.84 2.14 7.50
CA LEU A 83 25.60 2.87 7.75
C LEU A 83 25.88 4.36 7.97
N ARG A 84 25.06 5.21 7.37
CA ARG A 84 25.14 6.68 7.53
C ARG A 84 24.17 7.11 8.62
N MET A 85 24.62 8.05 9.46
CA MET A 85 23.79 8.61 10.54
C MET A 85 24.16 10.09 10.77
N SER A 86 23.19 10.85 11.23
CA SER A 86 23.30 12.30 11.47
C SER A 86 23.26 12.69 12.94
N HIS A 87 22.87 11.76 13.82
CA HIS A 87 22.68 11.97 15.27
C HIS A 87 23.46 10.93 16.07
N ALA A 88 23.75 11.24 17.33
CA ALA A 88 24.16 10.27 18.34
C ALA A 88 22.94 9.94 19.21
N SER A 89 22.56 8.68 19.27
CA SER A 89 21.39 8.19 20.02
C SER A 89 21.42 6.67 20.15
N GLN A 90 20.26 6.10 20.45
CA GLN A 90 20.01 4.66 20.36
C GLN A 90 19.43 4.32 18.97
N TYR A 91 19.86 3.19 18.46
CA TYR A 91 19.47 2.70 17.14
C TYR A 91 19.11 1.22 17.15
N ALA A 92 18.21 0.82 16.27
CA ALA A 92 18.00 -0.57 15.90
C ALA A 92 18.48 -0.80 14.47
N ILE A 93 19.27 -1.84 14.24
CA ILE A 93 19.63 -2.33 12.91
C ILE A 93 18.81 -3.59 12.68
N VAL A 94 17.86 -3.52 11.77
CA VAL A 94 16.99 -4.63 11.37
C VAL A 94 17.59 -5.31 10.13
N ILE A 95 17.87 -6.61 10.23
CA ILE A 95 18.42 -7.39 9.11
C ILE A 95 17.26 -8.05 8.38
N ASP A 96 17.13 -7.74 7.08
CA ASP A 96 16.04 -8.19 6.24
C ASP A 96 16.52 -8.54 4.81
N ASP A 97 15.72 -9.28 4.07
CA ASP A 97 15.90 -9.49 2.64
C ASP A 97 15.45 -8.26 1.81
N LYS A 98 14.81 -7.28 2.44
CA LYS A 98 14.33 -6.03 1.85
C LYS A 98 15.09 -4.80 2.35
N ASN A 99 15.25 -3.84 1.47
CA ASN A 99 15.69 -2.49 1.80
C ASN A 99 14.50 -1.66 2.27
N HIS A 100 14.41 -1.39 3.56
CA HIS A 100 13.31 -0.58 4.12
C HIS A 100 13.38 0.90 3.69
N GLY A 101 14.53 1.34 3.18
CA GLY A 101 14.71 2.69 2.65
C GLY A 101 14.29 2.84 1.18
N GLU A 102 14.17 1.77 0.44
CA GLU A 102 13.65 1.85 -0.93
C GLU A 102 12.17 2.26 -0.95
N ASN A 103 11.45 2.01 0.17
CA ASN A 103 10.05 2.42 0.34
C ASN A 103 9.86 3.48 1.45
N ALA A 104 10.93 4.07 2.00
CA ALA A 104 10.81 5.15 2.98
C ALA A 104 10.16 6.38 2.31
N GLY A 105 8.90 6.61 2.66
CA GLY A 105 8.06 7.65 2.04
C GLY A 105 7.18 7.19 0.88
N GLN A 106 7.17 5.87 0.53
CA GLN A 106 6.14 5.32 -0.34
C GLN A 106 5.07 4.59 0.49
N PRO A 107 3.79 4.89 0.26
CA PRO A 107 2.72 4.17 0.94
C PRO A 107 2.64 2.72 0.44
N THR A 108 2.41 1.79 1.37
CA THR A 108 2.30 0.37 1.09
C THR A 108 0.85 -0.11 1.20
N LEU A 109 0.47 -1.05 0.32
CA LEU A 109 -0.82 -1.73 0.36
C LEU A 109 -0.74 -2.99 1.22
N ASN A 110 -1.80 -3.28 1.96
CA ASN A 110 -1.95 -4.53 2.69
C ASN A 110 -2.31 -5.66 1.71
N THR A 111 -1.33 -6.51 1.43
CA THR A 111 -1.48 -7.70 0.58
C THR A 111 -1.65 -8.98 1.39
N GLN A 112 -1.62 -8.91 2.72
CA GLN A 112 -1.63 -10.09 3.60
C GLN A 112 -3.01 -10.39 4.17
N ASP A 113 -3.71 -9.36 4.65
CA ASP A 113 -5.03 -9.50 5.22
C ASP A 113 -6.09 -9.30 4.15
N HIS A 114 -7.02 -10.26 4.03
CA HIS A 114 -8.12 -10.16 3.07
C HIS A 114 -9.34 -9.50 3.72
N ASP A 115 -9.14 -8.24 4.15
CA ASP A 115 -10.24 -7.38 4.58
C ASP A 115 -11.09 -6.93 3.39
N ALA A 116 -12.41 -6.93 3.56
CA ALA A 116 -13.34 -6.36 2.60
C ALA A 116 -13.09 -4.84 2.46
N TYR A 117 -12.81 -4.39 1.25
CA TYR A 117 -12.55 -2.99 0.95
C TYR A 117 -13.67 -2.31 0.16
N LEU A 118 -14.56 -3.10 -0.45
CA LEU A 118 -15.73 -2.62 -1.18
C LEU A 118 -16.98 -2.83 -0.33
N LEU A 119 -17.76 -1.78 -0.15
CA LEU A 119 -19.05 -1.83 0.53
C LEU A 119 -20.19 -1.79 -0.49
N GLY A 120 -21.30 -2.47 -0.15
CA GLY A 120 -22.53 -2.37 -0.93
C GLY A 120 -23.26 -1.06 -0.66
N TYR A 121 -24.23 -0.77 -1.48
CA TYR A 121 -25.13 0.37 -1.30
C TYR A 121 -26.26 0.05 -0.31
N GLU A 122 -26.90 1.08 0.24
CA GLU A 122 -28.01 0.94 1.19
C GLU A 122 -29.20 0.13 0.63
N ASP A 123 -29.35 0.06 -0.69
CA ASP A 123 -30.39 -0.74 -1.37
C ASP A 123 -30.05 -2.23 -1.47
N GLY A 124 -28.92 -2.66 -0.90
CA GLY A 124 -28.45 -4.03 -0.89
C GLY A 124 -27.83 -4.49 -2.22
N THR A 125 -27.42 -3.56 -3.09
CA THR A 125 -26.74 -3.86 -4.34
C THR A 125 -25.25 -3.49 -4.26
N VAL A 126 -24.41 -4.02 -5.17
CA VAL A 126 -22.98 -3.66 -5.29
C VAL A 126 -22.68 -2.96 -6.62
N ARG A 127 -23.62 -2.97 -7.55
CA ARG A 127 -23.61 -2.30 -8.86
C ARG A 127 -22.34 -2.54 -9.69
N PRO A 128 -21.99 -3.78 -9.98
CA PRO A 128 -20.69 -4.12 -10.62
C PRO A 128 -20.54 -3.53 -12.03
N GLU A 129 -21.63 -3.39 -12.78
CA GLU A 129 -21.63 -2.82 -14.13
C GLU A 129 -21.79 -1.28 -14.16
N GLY A 130 -22.03 -0.65 -13.00
CA GLY A 130 -22.04 0.80 -12.87
C GLY A 130 -20.63 1.39 -13.03
N SER A 131 -20.55 2.63 -13.52
CA SER A 131 -19.28 3.36 -13.48
C SER A 131 -18.85 3.62 -12.06
N ILE A 132 -17.53 3.63 -11.82
CA ILE A 132 -16.93 3.99 -10.52
C ILE A 132 -16.38 5.41 -10.58
N THR A 133 -16.53 6.15 -9.49
CA THR A 133 -16.04 7.52 -9.39
C THR A 133 -14.61 7.58 -8.87
N ARG A 134 -13.95 8.74 -9.09
CA ARG A 134 -12.60 9.00 -8.56
C ARG A 134 -12.57 8.96 -7.03
N ALA A 135 -13.60 9.47 -6.36
CA ALA A 135 -13.70 9.39 -4.89
C ALA A 135 -13.85 7.96 -4.38
N GLU A 136 -14.64 7.12 -5.05
CA GLU A 136 -14.78 5.70 -4.69
C GLU A 136 -13.46 4.95 -4.84
N VAL A 137 -12.70 5.17 -5.93
CA VAL A 137 -11.38 4.55 -6.12
C VAL A 137 -10.38 5.05 -5.07
N ALA A 138 -10.37 6.34 -4.75
CA ALA A 138 -9.55 6.87 -3.67
C ALA A 138 -9.86 6.18 -2.33
N THR A 139 -11.13 6.00 -2.00
CA THR A 139 -11.55 5.34 -0.76
C THR A 139 -11.14 3.85 -0.73
N ILE A 140 -11.22 3.15 -1.86
CA ILE A 140 -10.75 1.77 -1.98
C ILE A 140 -9.25 1.69 -1.64
N PHE A 141 -8.40 2.46 -2.29
CA PHE A 141 -6.96 2.43 -2.04
C PHE A 141 -6.59 2.91 -0.63
N PHE A 142 -7.31 3.88 -0.09
CA PHE A 142 -7.13 4.31 1.31
C PHE A 142 -7.41 3.17 2.30
N ARG A 143 -8.47 2.38 2.10
CA ARG A 143 -8.78 1.20 2.91
C ARG A 143 -7.73 0.10 2.79
N LEU A 144 -7.12 -0.01 1.63
CA LEU A 144 -6.09 -1.00 1.34
C LEU A 144 -4.68 -0.59 1.79
N LEU A 145 -4.46 0.65 2.23
CA LEU A 145 -3.19 0.99 2.88
C LEU A 145 -2.95 0.10 4.10
N THR A 146 -1.70 -0.24 4.36
CA THR A 146 -1.32 -0.76 5.69
C THR A 146 -1.66 0.27 6.76
N ASP A 147 -1.86 -0.16 8.00
CA ASP A 147 -2.18 0.76 9.10
C ASP A 147 -1.04 1.75 9.31
N GLU A 148 0.22 1.30 9.20
CA GLU A 148 1.43 2.14 9.29
C GLU A 148 1.44 3.21 8.19
N SER A 149 1.21 2.84 6.93
CA SER A 149 1.15 3.81 5.83
C SER A 149 -0.01 4.78 5.98
N ARG A 150 -1.14 4.32 6.46
CA ARG A 150 -2.29 5.19 6.70
C ARG A 150 -2.00 6.22 7.79
N ASP A 151 -1.36 5.82 8.87
CA ASP A 151 -0.97 6.71 9.97
C ASP A 151 0.13 7.69 9.54
N GLU A 152 1.15 7.22 8.81
CA GLU A 152 2.25 8.05 8.33
C GLU A 152 1.79 9.16 7.39
N PHE A 153 0.90 8.82 6.43
CA PHE A 153 0.41 9.77 5.42
C PHE A 153 -0.91 10.43 5.78
N TRP A 154 -1.46 10.17 6.96
CA TRP A 154 -2.76 10.71 7.37
C TRP A 154 -2.87 12.21 7.14
N SER A 155 -3.90 12.63 6.43
CA SER A 155 -4.24 14.03 6.21
C SER A 155 -5.75 14.20 6.08
N GLN A 156 -6.26 15.30 6.64
CA GLN A 156 -7.64 15.73 6.49
C GLN A 156 -7.75 17.02 5.68
N THR A 157 -6.62 17.52 5.19
CA THR A 157 -6.54 18.77 4.43
C THR A 157 -5.94 18.51 3.05
N ASN A 158 -6.47 19.21 2.06
CA ASN A 158 -6.02 19.19 0.68
C ASN A 158 -6.20 20.56 0.05
N ASP A 159 -5.62 20.78 -1.12
CA ASP A 159 -5.70 22.05 -1.87
C ASP A 159 -6.78 22.05 -2.96
N TYR A 160 -7.62 21.01 -3.04
CA TYR A 160 -8.65 20.90 -4.07
C TYR A 160 -9.88 21.75 -3.73
N THR A 161 -10.35 22.53 -4.71
CA THR A 161 -11.47 23.45 -4.53
C THR A 161 -12.83 22.75 -4.42
N ASP A 162 -12.91 21.48 -4.79
CA ASP A 162 -14.11 20.66 -4.85
C ASP A 162 -14.09 19.44 -3.90
N VAL A 163 -13.16 19.42 -2.94
CA VAL A 163 -13.08 18.42 -1.88
C VAL A 163 -13.27 19.12 -0.53
N PRO A 164 -14.53 19.31 -0.08
CA PRO A 164 -14.79 19.95 1.22
C PRO A 164 -14.41 19.03 2.38
N ALA A 165 -14.02 19.61 3.52
CA ALA A 165 -13.53 18.89 4.68
C ALA A 165 -14.55 17.92 5.32
N ASP A 166 -15.85 18.12 5.08
CA ASP A 166 -16.95 17.28 5.55
C ASP A 166 -17.42 16.24 4.53
N ALA A 167 -16.75 16.12 3.37
CA ALA A 167 -17.06 15.09 2.40
C ALA A 167 -16.63 13.71 2.91
N TRP A 168 -17.45 12.68 2.67
CA TRP A 168 -17.16 11.30 3.07
C TRP A 168 -15.84 10.76 2.52
N TYR A 169 -15.36 11.29 1.41
CA TYR A 169 -14.12 10.92 0.75
C TYR A 169 -12.93 11.82 1.14
N ASN A 170 -13.14 12.85 1.97
CA ASN A 170 -12.08 13.83 2.25
C ASN A 170 -10.82 13.20 2.82
N ASN A 171 -10.96 12.34 3.81
CA ASN A 171 -9.80 11.69 4.46
C ASN A 171 -9.02 10.83 3.47
N ALA A 172 -9.71 10.06 2.64
CA ALA A 172 -9.09 9.21 1.61
C ALA A 172 -8.35 10.03 0.56
N VAL A 173 -8.99 11.06 0.02
CA VAL A 173 -8.37 11.94 -0.99
C VAL A 173 -7.19 12.70 -0.40
N SER A 174 -7.35 13.29 0.78
CA SER A 174 -6.28 14.07 1.44
C SER A 174 -5.07 13.20 1.79
N THR A 175 -5.29 12.02 2.37
CA THR A 175 -4.21 11.08 2.74
C THR A 175 -3.45 10.58 1.53
N LEU A 176 -4.16 10.11 0.49
CA LEU A 176 -3.49 9.60 -0.72
C LEU A 176 -2.82 10.71 -1.54
N SER A 177 -3.33 11.95 -1.48
CA SER A 177 -2.64 13.09 -2.10
C SER A 177 -1.38 13.48 -1.31
N ASN A 178 -1.44 13.45 0.03
CA ASN A 178 -0.27 13.65 0.88
C ASN A 178 0.81 12.58 0.65
N ALA A 179 0.38 11.34 0.36
CA ALA A 179 1.26 10.23 -0.01
C ALA A 179 1.79 10.29 -1.46
N GLY A 180 1.40 11.29 -2.27
CA GLY A 180 1.81 11.41 -3.67
C GLY A 180 1.16 10.39 -4.64
N ILE A 181 0.14 9.67 -4.19
CA ILE A 181 -0.59 8.67 -4.99
C ILE A 181 -1.63 9.32 -5.88
N LEU A 182 -2.34 10.34 -5.37
CA LEU A 182 -3.37 11.05 -6.11
C LEU A 182 -2.92 12.46 -6.49
N ASP A 183 -3.24 12.83 -7.72
CA ASP A 183 -3.15 14.19 -8.22
C ASP A 183 -4.52 14.72 -8.64
N GLY A 184 -4.71 16.03 -8.45
CA GLY A 184 -5.83 16.76 -9.04
C GLY A 184 -5.56 17.20 -10.48
N TYR A 185 -6.46 17.99 -11.01
CA TYR A 185 -6.35 18.58 -12.32
C TYR A 185 -5.69 19.97 -12.27
N GLU A 186 -5.18 20.45 -13.40
CA GLU A 186 -4.52 21.75 -13.51
C GLU A 186 -5.40 22.94 -13.09
N ASP A 187 -6.74 22.74 -13.08
CA ASP A 187 -7.72 23.74 -12.66
C ASP A 187 -7.92 23.81 -11.14
N GLY A 188 -7.14 23.03 -10.37
CA GLY A 188 -7.21 22.95 -8.90
C GLY A 188 -8.39 22.13 -8.38
N THR A 189 -9.00 21.29 -9.22
CA THR A 189 -10.07 20.37 -8.82
C THR A 189 -9.57 18.93 -8.72
N PHE A 190 -10.24 18.09 -7.91
CA PHE A 190 -10.05 16.63 -7.88
C PHE A 190 -11.09 15.90 -8.73
N LYS A 191 -12.28 16.48 -8.89
CA LYS A 191 -13.47 15.91 -9.54
C LYS A 191 -13.92 14.59 -8.90
N PRO A 192 -14.29 14.61 -7.60
CA PRO A 192 -14.59 13.39 -6.84
C PRO A 192 -15.73 12.57 -7.44
N ASP A 193 -16.79 13.21 -7.95
CA ASP A 193 -17.94 12.56 -8.58
C ASP A 193 -17.72 12.20 -10.06
N GLY A 194 -16.57 12.55 -10.61
CA GLY A 194 -16.20 12.19 -11.99
C GLY A 194 -15.90 10.70 -12.10
N ASN A 195 -16.40 10.07 -13.18
CA ASN A 195 -16.02 8.70 -13.49
C ASN A 195 -14.52 8.62 -13.80
N ILE A 196 -13.85 7.61 -13.27
CA ILE A 196 -12.42 7.40 -13.52
C ILE A 196 -12.18 6.70 -14.87
N THR A 197 -11.15 7.11 -15.57
CA THR A 197 -10.71 6.46 -16.80
C THR A 197 -9.75 5.30 -16.52
N ARG A 198 -9.59 4.40 -17.49
CA ARG A 198 -8.62 3.29 -17.43
C ARG A 198 -7.19 3.80 -17.20
N ALA A 199 -6.81 4.90 -17.87
CA ALA A 199 -5.49 5.51 -17.72
C ALA A 199 -5.26 6.08 -16.32
N GLU A 200 -6.24 6.80 -15.77
CA GLU A 200 -6.16 7.35 -14.42
C GLU A 200 -6.04 6.25 -13.36
N PHE A 201 -6.83 5.16 -13.51
CA PHE A 201 -6.73 4.02 -12.60
C PHE A 201 -5.36 3.33 -12.67
N ALA A 202 -4.86 3.03 -13.86
CA ALA A 202 -3.54 2.42 -14.06
C ALA A 202 -2.42 3.26 -13.40
N THR A 203 -2.50 4.59 -13.55
CA THR A 203 -1.55 5.52 -12.92
C THR A 203 -1.59 5.44 -11.40
N ILE A 204 -2.78 5.39 -10.79
CA ILE A 204 -2.93 5.28 -9.33
C ILE A 204 -2.35 3.95 -8.84
N ALA A 205 -2.69 2.83 -9.49
CA ALA A 205 -2.26 1.51 -9.09
C ALA A 205 -0.73 1.36 -9.11
N VAL A 206 -0.07 1.84 -10.17
CA VAL A 206 1.39 1.70 -10.35
C VAL A 206 2.17 2.58 -9.36
N ARG A 207 1.61 3.68 -8.89
CA ARG A 207 2.28 4.57 -7.93
C ARG A 207 2.55 3.94 -6.56
N PHE A 208 1.96 2.80 -6.25
CA PHE A 208 2.29 2.02 -5.07
C PHE A 208 3.50 1.11 -5.25
N PHE A 209 4.05 1.02 -6.45
CA PHE A 209 5.16 0.12 -6.77
C PHE A 209 6.29 0.88 -7.46
N GLU A 210 7.51 0.43 -7.26
CA GLU A 210 8.65 0.84 -8.08
C GLU A 210 8.67 0.01 -9.39
N ALA A 211 7.55 0.02 -10.14
CA ALA A 211 7.49 -0.65 -11.42
C ALA A 211 8.24 0.19 -12.46
N THR A 212 9.08 -0.45 -13.25
CA THR A 212 9.73 0.16 -14.40
C THR A 212 9.54 -0.70 -15.62
N TYR A 213 9.27 -0.07 -16.75
CA TYR A 213 9.17 -0.73 -18.04
C TYR A 213 9.93 0.08 -19.09
N ASP A 214 10.93 -0.51 -19.71
CA ASP A 214 11.79 0.11 -20.72
C ASP A 214 11.65 -0.49 -22.14
N GLY A 215 10.57 -1.29 -22.33
CA GLY A 215 10.26 -1.94 -23.60
C GLY A 215 9.49 -1.05 -24.58
N GLU A 216 9.07 -1.65 -25.69
CA GLU A 216 8.17 -1.01 -26.66
C GLU A 216 6.72 -0.96 -26.11
N ASP A 217 5.92 0.00 -26.60
CA ASP A 217 4.52 0.13 -26.19
C ASP A 217 3.75 -1.19 -26.34
N LEU A 218 3.10 -1.61 -25.25
CA LEU A 218 2.32 -2.85 -25.22
C LEU A 218 0.96 -2.72 -25.91
N PHE A 219 0.49 -1.48 -26.14
CA PHE A 219 -0.80 -1.19 -26.78
C PHE A 219 -0.66 -0.15 -27.88
N SER A 220 -1.47 -0.31 -28.95
CA SER A 220 -1.36 0.51 -30.15
C SER A 220 -1.90 1.93 -30.03
N ASP A 221 -2.65 2.24 -28.99
CA ASP A 221 -3.38 3.52 -28.80
C ASP A 221 -2.89 4.38 -27.62
N ILE A 222 -1.70 4.07 -27.08
CA ILE A 222 -1.13 4.81 -25.94
C ILE A 222 0.02 5.74 -26.31
N ALA A 223 0.58 5.61 -27.51
CA ALA A 223 1.73 6.41 -27.95
C ALA A 223 1.46 7.91 -27.85
N GLY A 224 2.28 8.62 -27.07
CA GLY A 224 2.14 10.05 -26.79
C GLY A 224 1.00 10.40 -25.84
N HIS A 225 0.34 9.43 -25.23
CA HIS A 225 -0.61 9.67 -24.14
C HIS A 225 0.14 10.04 -22.85
N TRP A 226 -0.41 10.94 -22.03
CA TRP A 226 0.22 11.38 -20.78
C TRP A 226 0.54 10.23 -19.80
N ALA A 227 -0.27 9.15 -19.83
CA ALA A 227 -0.10 7.98 -18.97
C ALA A 227 0.58 6.81 -19.70
N GLN A 228 1.27 7.04 -20.83
CA GLN A 228 1.88 5.97 -21.64
C GLN A 228 2.77 5.06 -20.80
N ASP A 229 3.69 5.62 -20.03
CA ASP A 229 4.63 4.87 -19.20
C ASP A 229 3.90 4.10 -18.09
N TYR A 230 2.99 4.74 -17.36
CA TYR A 230 2.19 4.09 -16.31
C TYR A 230 1.32 2.93 -16.83
N ILE A 231 0.76 3.05 -18.03
CA ILE A 231 -0.03 1.97 -18.65
C ILE A 231 0.86 0.78 -19.01
N ASN A 232 2.04 1.03 -19.58
CA ASN A 232 3.01 -0.02 -19.88
C ASN A 232 3.50 -0.73 -18.61
N GLU A 233 3.81 0.03 -17.56
CA GLU A 233 4.21 -0.49 -16.25
C GLU A 233 3.10 -1.34 -15.62
N ALA A 234 1.86 -0.85 -15.59
CA ALA A 234 0.71 -1.57 -15.05
C ALA A 234 0.42 -2.87 -15.82
N ALA A 235 0.58 -2.86 -17.13
CA ALA A 235 0.40 -4.06 -17.97
C ALA A 235 1.54 -5.06 -17.78
N ASN A 236 2.79 -4.58 -17.70
CA ASN A 236 3.96 -5.43 -17.42
C ASN A 236 3.87 -6.08 -16.03
N ALA A 237 3.31 -5.39 -15.05
CA ALA A 237 3.03 -5.91 -13.71
C ALA A 237 1.79 -6.83 -13.63
N GLY A 238 1.05 -7.02 -14.73
CA GLY A 238 -0.15 -7.85 -14.77
C GLY A 238 -1.39 -7.24 -14.10
N ILE A 239 -1.33 -5.95 -13.73
CA ILE A 239 -2.45 -5.23 -13.07
C ILE A 239 -3.58 -4.97 -14.07
N VAL A 240 -3.23 -4.59 -15.31
CA VAL A 240 -4.19 -4.28 -16.35
C VAL A 240 -3.96 -5.13 -17.61
N ASP A 241 -5.04 -5.40 -18.31
CA ASP A 241 -5.04 -6.04 -19.63
C ASP A 241 -5.52 -5.07 -20.69
N GLY A 242 -5.04 -5.29 -21.92
CA GLY A 242 -5.62 -4.67 -23.11
C GLY A 242 -6.83 -5.42 -23.66
N TYR A 243 -7.38 -4.88 -24.74
CA TYR A 243 -8.45 -5.53 -25.50
C TYR A 243 -7.88 -6.47 -26.57
N PRO A 244 -8.67 -7.45 -27.07
CA PRO A 244 -8.22 -8.37 -28.10
C PRO A 244 -7.79 -7.72 -29.42
N ASP A 245 -8.17 -6.46 -29.65
CA ASP A 245 -7.78 -5.67 -30.82
C ASP A 245 -6.41 -4.97 -30.66
N GLY A 246 -5.71 -5.20 -29.53
CA GLY A 246 -4.40 -4.63 -29.23
C GLY A 246 -4.45 -3.20 -28.70
N THR A 247 -5.63 -2.71 -28.30
CA THR A 247 -5.80 -1.39 -27.71
C THR A 247 -5.91 -1.47 -26.18
N PHE A 248 -5.58 -0.38 -25.47
CA PHE A 248 -5.83 -0.20 -24.04
C PHE A 248 -7.10 0.62 -23.75
N ARG A 249 -7.43 1.54 -24.65
CA ARG A 249 -8.53 2.51 -24.54
C ARG A 249 -8.39 3.42 -23.31
N PRO A 250 -7.34 4.22 -23.22
CA PRO A 250 -6.96 4.96 -22.03
C PRO A 250 -8.05 5.92 -21.51
N GLN A 251 -8.84 6.51 -22.39
CA GLN A 251 -9.90 7.45 -22.06
C GLN A 251 -11.26 6.81 -21.74
N GLN A 252 -11.38 5.48 -21.84
CA GLN A 252 -12.61 4.80 -21.50
C GLN A 252 -12.82 4.80 -19.99
N TYR A 253 -14.04 5.12 -19.54
CA TYR A 253 -14.42 4.95 -18.14
C TYR A 253 -14.53 3.46 -17.82
N ILE A 254 -14.18 3.12 -16.57
CA ILE A 254 -14.26 1.74 -16.06
C ILE A 254 -15.52 1.52 -15.24
N THR A 255 -15.96 0.27 -15.21
CA THR A 255 -17.00 -0.18 -14.29
C THR A 255 -16.42 -0.51 -12.93
N ARG A 256 -17.28 -0.64 -11.91
CA ARG A 256 -16.88 -1.10 -10.57
C ARG A 256 -16.27 -2.50 -10.63
N ALA A 257 -16.81 -3.41 -11.45
CA ALA A 257 -16.25 -4.75 -11.64
C ALA A 257 -14.84 -4.71 -12.25
N GLU A 258 -14.62 -3.89 -13.28
CA GLU A 258 -13.29 -3.71 -13.87
C GLU A 258 -12.31 -3.12 -12.85
N ALA A 259 -12.73 -2.11 -12.08
CA ALA A 259 -11.91 -1.52 -11.03
C ALA A 259 -11.52 -2.55 -9.96
N VAL A 260 -12.50 -3.32 -9.46
CA VAL A 260 -12.28 -4.37 -8.45
C VAL A 260 -11.32 -5.44 -8.95
N THR A 261 -11.47 -5.90 -10.21
CA THR A 261 -10.56 -6.87 -10.81
C THR A 261 -9.13 -6.33 -10.86
N MET A 262 -8.95 -5.07 -11.25
CA MET A 262 -7.64 -4.44 -11.27
C MET A 262 -7.08 -4.21 -9.86
N VAL A 263 -7.93 -3.87 -8.87
CA VAL A 263 -7.53 -3.77 -7.46
C VAL A 263 -7.06 -5.11 -6.93
N ASN A 264 -7.83 -6.19 -7.09
CA ASN A 264 -7.45 -7.54 -6.63
C ASN A 264 -6.08 -7.94 -7.20
N ARG A 265 -5.82 -7.67 -8.48
CA ARG A 265 -4.51 -7.91 -9.10
C ARG A 265 -3.41 -7.03 -8.50
N THR A 266 -3.72 -5.78 -8.17
CA THR A 266 -2.78 -4.84 -7.55
C THR A 266 -2.32 -5.31 -6.17
N ILE A 267 -3.19 -5.98 -5.41
CA ILE A 267 -2.91 -6.53 -4.09
C ILE A 267 -2.69 -8.05 -4.10
N GLU A 268 -2.44 -8.63 -5.28
CA GLU A 268 -2.09 -10.05 -5.47
C GLU A 268 -3.14 -11.03 -4.93
N ARG A 269 -4.44 -10.66 -4.97
CA ARG A 269 -5.55 -11.55 -4.62
C ARG A 269 -5.99 -12.35 -5.83
N HIS A 270 -6.18 -13.65 -5.64
CA HIS A 270 -6.49 -14.62 -6.68
C HIS A 270 -7.75 -15.43 -6.35
N PRO A 271 -8.92 -14.78 -6.23
CA PRO A 271 -10.15 -15.47 -5.87
C PRO A 271 -10.52 -16.52 -6.93
N ASP A 272 -11.07 -17.65 -6.46
CA ASP A 272 -11.56 -18.74 -7.28
C ASP A 272 -12.99 -19.09 -6.91
N ALA A 273 -13.91 -19.07 -7.87
CA ALA A 273 -15.35 -19.24 -7.64
C ALA A 273 -15.71 -20.62 -7.02
N ASP A 274 -14.92 -21.67 -7.29
CA ASP A 274 -15.13 -23.01 -6.77
C ASP A 274 -14.67 -23.19 -5.31
N HIS A 275 -13.94 -22.18 -4.77
CA HIS A 275 -13.32 -22.24 -3.45
C HIS A 275 -13.76 -21.13 -2.48
N LEU A 276 -14.87 -20.46 -2.78
CA LEU A 276 -15.52 -19.52 -1.88
C LEU A 276 -16.31 -20.25 -0.78
N LEU A 277 -16.71 -19.54 0.26
CA LEU A 277 -17.50 -20.11 1.37
C LEU A 277 -19.00 -19.82 1.22
N ASP A 278 -19.84 -20.85 1.48
CA ASP A 278 -21.30 -20.76 1.30
C ASP A 278 -21.99 -19.67 2.15
N ASP A 279 -21.42 -19.36 3.34
CA ASP A 279 -22.00 -18.40 4.29
C ASP A 279 -21.54 -16.94 4.03
N MET A 280 -20.85 -16.67 2.91
CA MET A 280 -20.40 -15.33 2.52
C MET A 280 -21.56 -14.37 2.23
N ILE A 281 -21.28 -13.07 2.28
CA ILE A 281 -22.22 -12.04 1.82
C ILE A 281 -22.37 -12.18 0.29
N THR A 282 -23.61 -12.28 -0.18
CA THR A 282 -23.94 -12.34 -1.60
C THR A 282 -24.77 -11.13 -2.03
N TRP A 283 -24.66 -10.75 -3.30
CA TRP A 283 -25.29 -9.57 -3.85
C TRP A 283 -26.29 -9.95 -4.95
N PRO A 284 -27.52 -9.42 -4.94
CA PRO A 284 -28.55 -9.77 -5.93
C PRO A 284 -28.19 -9.39 -7.37
N ASP A 285 -27.27 -8.46 -7.52
CA ASP A 285 -26.77 -7.96 -8.82
C ASP A 285 -25.35 -8.45 -9.16
N ASN A 286 -24.83 -9.45 -8.41
CA ASN A 286 -23.60 -10.16 -8.70
C ASN A 286 -23.90 -11.66 -8.91
N PRO A 287 -24.46 -12.07 -10.07
CA PRO A 287 -24.80 -13.46 -10.33
C PRO A 287 -23.55 -14.32 -10.55
N GLU A 288 -23.57 -15.57 -10.12
CA GLU A 288 -22.47 -16.54 -10.26
C GLU A 288 -21.99 -16.75 -11.71
N THR A 289 -22.84 -16.42 -12.68
CA THR A 289 -22.49 -16.52 -14.11
C THR A 289 -21.76 -15.30 -14.66
N ALA A 290 -21.60 -14.25 -13.88
CA ALA A 290 -20.87 -13.07 -14.30
C ALA A 290 -19.35 -13.31 -14.26
N TRP A 291 -18.62 -12.75 -15.23
CA TRP A 291 -17.16 -12.89 -15.34
C TRP A 291 -16.41 -12.26 -14.14
N TYR A 292 -17.09 -11.39 -13.40
CA TYR A 292 -16.55 -10.66 -12.26
C TYR A 292 -17.05 -11.23 -10.91
N TYR A 293 -17.75 -12.36 -10.92
CA TYR A 293 -18.42 -12.87 -9.72
C TYR A 293 -17.48 -13.02 -8.53
N GLU A 294 -16.43 -13.83 -8.68
CA GLU A 294 -15.43 -14.08 -7.65
C GLU A 294 -14.68 -12.80 -7.24
N GLN A 295 -14.44 -11.89 -8.19
CA GLN A 295 -13.75 -10.63 -7.93
C GLN A 295 -14.54 -9.73 -6.97
N ILE A 296 -15.85 -9.63 -7.18
CA ILE A 296 -16.75 -8.87 -6.29
C ILE A 296 -16.91 -9.56 -4.93
N GLN A 297 -17.00 -10.89 -4.89
CA GLN A 297 -17.06 -11.63 -3.63
C GLN A 297 -15.80 -11.41 -2.79
N GLU A 298 -14.63 -11.45 -3.40
CA GLU A 298 -13.34 -11.14 -2.79
C GLU A 298 -13.30 -9.74 -2.16
N ALA A 299 -13.77 -8.75 -2.91
CA ALA A 299 -13.73 -7.36 -2.48
C ALA A 299 -14.69 -7.02 -1.33
N THR A 300 -15.75 -7.85 -1.14
CA THR A 300 -16.85 -7.56 -0.21
C THR A 300 -16.92 -8.46 1.00
N ASN A 301 -16.06 -9.47 1.10
CA ASN A 301 -16.04 -10.42 2.21
C ASN A 301 -14.64 -10.52 2.82
N SER A 302 -14.53 -10.23 4.11
CA SER A 302 -13.29 -10.48 4.85
C SER A 302 -13.15 -11.97 5.19
N HIS A 303 -11.95 -12.53 4.96
CA HIS A 303 -11.75 -13.97 5.13
C HIS A 303 -10.29 -14.35 5.39
N GLU A 304 -10.09 -15.56 5.93
CA GLU A 304 -8.80 -16.25 5.94
C GLU A 304 -8.75 -17.18 4.71
N TYR A 305 -7.57 -17.38 4.16
CA TYR A 305 -7.36 -18.18 2.96
C TYR A 305 -6.09 -19.04 3.03
N THR A 306 -5.95 -19.94 2.09
CA THR A 306 -4.69 -20.61 1.76
C THR A 306 -4.46 -20.54 0.26
N MET A 307 -3.21 -20.30 -0.14
CA MET A 307 -2.85 -20.31 -1.56
C MET A 307 -2.64 -21.72 -2.07
N ASN A 308 -3.04 -21.96 -3.31
CA ASN A 308 -2.77 -23.17 -4.07
C ASN A 308 -2.40 -22.79 -5.51
N THR A 309 -2.02 -23.77 -6.33
CA THR A 309 -1.77 -23.59 -7.77
C THR A 309 -2.54 -24.66 -8.56
N ASP A 310 -3.05 -24.26 -9.71
CA ASP A 310 -3.66 -25.18 -10.66
C ASP A 310 -2.62 -26.02 -11.45
N ASP A 311 -3.08 -26.86 -12.36
CA ASP A 311 -2.19 -27.70 -13.20
C ASP A 311 -1.29 -26.88 -14.13
N GLU A 312 -1.64 -25.62 -14.42
CA GLU A 312 -0.89 -24.67 -15.25
C GLU A 312 0.02 -23.76 -14.42
N GLN A 313 0.09 -23.99 -13.10
CA GLN A 313 0.85 -23.21 -12.10
C GLN A 313 0.30 -21.80 -11.86
N ASN A 314 -0.97 -21.52 -12.18
CA ASN A 314 -1.59 -20.27 -11.82
C ASN A 314 -2.00 -20.31 -10.32
N PRO A 315 -1.72 -19.25 -9.55
CA PRO A 315 -2.14 -19.19 -8.16
C PRO A 315 -3.65 -19.00 -8.05
N TYR A 316 -4.25 -19.63 -7.03
CA TYR A 316 -5.63 -19.38 -6.62
C TYR A 316 -5.80 -19.56 -5.12
N GLU A 317 -6.84 -18.94 -4.59
CA GLU A 317 -7.17 -18.94 -3.17
C GLU A 317 -8.27 -19.95 -2.82
N ILE A 318 -8.10 -20.60 -1.67
CA ILE A 318 -9.11 -21.41 -1.03
C ILE A 318 -9.51 -20.69 0.24
N TRP A 319 -10.71 -20.16 0.32
CA TRP A 319 -11.23 -19.52 1.52
C TRP A 319 -11.44 -20.54 2.63
N THR A 320 -10.92 -20.25 3.82
CA THR A 320 -10.93 -21.20 4.94
C THR A 320 -11.86 -20.77 6.06
N LYS A 321 -12.07 -19.45 6.21
CA LYS A 321 -12.93 -18.91 7.27
C LYS A 321 -13.36 -17.48 6.94
N LEU A 322 -14.63 -17.15 7.14
CA LEU A 322 -15.13 -15.79 7.06
C LEU A 322 -14.75 -15.01 8.33
N LEU A 323 -14.36 -13.77 8.15
CA LEU A 323 -14.06 -12.81 9.21
C LEU A 323 -15.14 -11.71 9.23
N PRO A 324 -15.36 -11.03 10.37
CA PRO A 324 -16.13 -9.79 10.38
C PRO A 324 -15.46 -8.75 9.50
N ASN A 325 -16.24 -8.03 8.70
CA ASN A 325 -15.70 -6.90 7.94
C ASN A 325 -15.20 -5.83 8.91
N ARG A 326 -14.09 -5.18 8.55
CA ARG A 326 -13.49 -4.10 9.33
C ARG A 326 -14.46 -2.92 9.40
N ASP A 327 -14.57 -2.30 10.57
CA ASP A 327 -15.32 -1.05 10.73
C ASP A 327 -14.45 0.13 10.30
N TRP A 328 -14.62 0.53 9.05
CA TRP A 328 -13.84 1.62 8.46
C TRP A 328 -14.14 2.97 9.09
N SER A 329 -15.37 3.19 9.59
CA SER A 329 -15.73 4.45 10.29
C SER A 329 -15.03 4.56 11.63
N GLU A 330 -14.93 3.46 12.38
CA GLU A 330 -14.20 3.43 13.65
C GLU A 330 -12.70 3.65 13.42
N LEU A 331 -12.12 3.04 12.39
CA LEU A 331 -10.72 3.22 12.02
C LEU A 331 -10.42 4.67 11.64
N GLU A 332 -11.20 5.28 10.76
CA GLU A 332 -10.99 6.69 10.37
C GLU A 332 -11.14 7.64 11.56
N LYS A 333 -12.08 7.33 12.46
CA LYS A 333 -12.22 8.09 13.69
C LYS A 333 -10.99 7.96 14.60
N ALA A 334 -10.43 6.76 14.73
CA ALA A 334 -9.23 6.52 15.52
C ALA A 334 -8.01 7.28 14.96
N CYS A 335 -7.80 7.26 13.65
CA CYS A 335 -6.76 8.04 12.99
C CYS A 335 -6.96 9.55 13.19
N SER A 336 -8.21 10.03 13.09
CA SER A 336 -8.54 11.44 13.33
C SER A 336 -8.24 11.87 14.78
N ASP A 337 -8.65 11.03 15.76
CA ASP A 337 -8.42 11.29 17.18
C ASP A 337 -6.91 11.29 17.52
N ALA A 338 -6.13 10.39 16.92
CA ALA A 338 -4.69 10.30 17.13
C ALA A 338 -3.92 11.50 16.56
N ASN A 339 -4.43 12.13 15.51
CA ASN A 339 -3.79 13.25 14.82
C ASN A 339 -4.40 14.62 15.17
N ASP A 340 -5.18 14.73 16.26
CA ASP A 340 -5.86 15.96 16.70
C ASP A 340 -6.73 16.65 15.62
N GLY A 341 -7.16 15.89 14.63
CA GLY A 341 -7.98 16.39 13.52
C GLY A 341 -9.47 16.48 13.89
N ALA A 342 -10.09 17.62 13.65
CA ALA A 342 -11.52 17.79 13.79
C ALA A 342 -12.25 17.43 12.49
N GLY A 343 -13.06 16.39 12.52
CA GLY A 343 -14.04 16.08 11.47
C GLY A 343 -13.81 14.76 10.76
N SER A 344 -14.64 13.80 11.07
CA SER A 344 -14.82 12.58 10.28
C SER A 344 -15.93 12.79 9.28
N GLY A 345 -15.66 12.64 7.99
CA GLY A 345 -16.72 12.41 7.03
C GLY A 345 -17.37 11.03 7.30
N GLU A 346 -18.69 10.94 7.22
CA GLU A 346 -19.35 9.63 7.23
C GLU A 346 -18.93 8.86 5.98
N VAL A 347 -18.37 7.66 6.21
CA VAL A 347 -18.00 6.73 5.13
C VAL A 347 -19.25 5.92 4.78
N VAL A 348 -19.74 6.04 3.56
CA VAL A 348 -20.84 5.24 3.01
C VAL A 348 -20.31 3.99 2.32
#